data_577678a80342261ea7e57297ce16e869
#
_entry.id   577678a80342261ea7e57297ce16e869
#
_cell.length_a   1.000
_cell.length_b   1.000
_cell.length_c   1.000
_cell.angle_alpha   90.00
_cell.angle_beta   90.00
_cell.angle_gamma   90.00
#
_symmetry.space_group_name_H-M   'P 1'
#
loop_
_entity.id
_entity.type
_entity.pdbx_description
1 polymer ?
#
loop_
_entity_poly.entity_id
_entity_poly.type
_entity_poly.pdbx_seq_one_letter_code
_entity_poly.pdbx_strand_id
1 'polypeptide(L)'
;AVRVSTTSAHVVAVAGRKLRVNAHSKTRRKLQTVTVAACALALLAGCGPSQPRVAPAPTATYKAEVVRDMPTTPAGVAASWLLYSISNSKSITQAQIRSHFSQSLLKQTPSSSLYNSLTKLRAAGPYTMLGYEDSGNRLLIGVQDSNGRQISIDLMADSRSQIVSLTFGRIGRVPVITDEASLARALNEAGDDGSSVRRAAAASQPRYQSSFLVARIDTLNGCGSPLTLSNADDQMPIGRLVDLYTLAGVAEAVIDGGVEINQDATVLPSMIAQGYGRNDATMIGKKYPLRVVASHTIHESDPTSATMLMKTVGADGIRAAAQNTGKQDLTSFSPLLTPRALGQIAWSDSDLRFYWREANKQPEQQRQALHTALVNSLSRGSVAMDPNRYQDVLWPEGIGWFASAREICRAQSYLGQLSQRDVNADTLLRNAMVVENGVHIDSSQWTYATYVGAESPGQLAMTWVLTSPEGARYCLVMILAARDNTTLPSPLWLQAVARQVIDRLPIWIAAKEPKASATPTATKATSKATSKKAKATKGKATKGSKRANQSPTPATPAPSSASTARPDKTTSSPR
;
A
#
# COMPACT_ATOMS: atom_id res chain seq x y z
N ALA A 1 -9.44 12.24 -38.15
CA ALA A 1 -8.80 12.63 -36.90
C ALA A 1 -9.70 12.15 -35.74
N VAL A 2 -9.44 10.98 -35.20
CA VAL A 2 -10.17 10.42 -34.04
C VAL A 2 -9.32 10.72 -32.82
N ARG A 3 -9.84 11.57 -31.92
CA ARG A 3 -9.25 11.81 -30.61
C ARG A 3 -9.46 10.57 -29.75
N VAL A 4 -8.42 9.87 -29.39
CA VAL A 4 -8.44 8.85 -28.35
C VAL A 4 -8.29 9.57 -27.02
N SER A 5 -9.38 9.65 -26.27
CA SER A 5 -9.38 10.11 -24.88
C SER A 5 -8.84 8.95 -24.02
N THR A 6 -7.71 9.15 -23.39
CA THR A 6 -7.14 8.25 -22.39
C THR A 6 -7.79 8.50 -21.03
N THR A 7 -9.07 8.19 -20.90
CA THR A 7 -9.75 8.17 -19.61
C THR A 7 -9.92 6.71 -19.22
N SER A 8 -9.28 6.29 -18.13
CA SER A 8 -9.55 5.02 -17.48
C SER A 8 -10.98 5.05 -16.93
N ALA A 9 -11.94 4.59 -17.73
CA ALA A 9 -13.31 4.44 -17.28
C ALA A 9 -13.38 3.20 -16.38
N HIS A 10 -13.49 3.41 -15.08
CA HIS A 10 -13.88 2.37 -14.15
C HIS A 10 -15.35 1.99 -14.41
N VAL A 11 -15.56 0.90 -15.12
CA VAL A 11 -16.89 0.33 -15.29
C VAL A 11 -17.19 -0.50 -14.04
N VAL A 12 -17.93 0.09 -13.10
CA VAL A 12 -18.54 -0.65 -11.98
C VAL A 12 -19.72 -1.44 -12.54
N ALA A 13 -19.55 -2.74 -12.71
CA ALA A 13 -20.65 -3.66 -13.03
C ALA A 13 -21.43 -3.98 -11.74
N VAL A 14 -22.52 -3.24 -11.49
CA VAL A 14 -23.51 -3.60 -10.47
C VAL A 14 -24.34 -4.76 -11.01
N ALA A 15 -24.14 -5.96 -10.49
CA ALA A 15 -25.00 -7.11 -10.71
C ALA A 15 -26.28 -6.96 -9.88
N GLY A 16 -27.42 -6.96 -10.55
CA GLY A 16 -28.68 -7.37 -9.97
C GLY A 16 -29.73 -6.34 -9.64
N ARG A 17 -30.47 -5.90 -10.64
CA ARG A 17 -31.92 -5.69 -10.56
C ARG A 17 -32.52 -5.80 -11.95
N LYS A 18 -33.48 -6.72 -12.10
CA LYS A 18 -34.31 -6.83 -13.31
C LYS A 18 -35.18 -5.56 -13.42
N LEU A 19 -34.80 -4.64 -14.29
CA LEU A 19 -35.68 -3.59 -14.77
C LEU A 19 -36.06 -3.93 -16.22
N ARG A 20 -37.38 -4.06 -16.46
CA ARG A 20 -37.97 -4.13 -17.81
C ARG A 20 -37.64 -2.79 -18.49
N VAL A 21 -36.81 -2.83 -19.50
CA VAL A 21 -36.56 -1.69 -20.40
C VAL A 21 -37.03 -2.06 -21.80
N ASN A 22 -37.82 -1.16 -22.36
CA ASN A 22 -38.48 -1.24 -23.66
C ASN A 22 -37.48 -1.38 -24.83
N ALA A 23 -38.04 -1.96 -25.92
CA ALA A 23 -37.38 -2.54 -27.09
C ALA A 23 -36.55 -1.60 -28.02
N HIS A 24 -36.08 -0.44 -27.59
CA HIS A 24 -35.37 0.50 -28.49
C HIS A 24 -33.84 0.60 -28.27
N SER A 25 -33.22 -0.20 -27.41
CA SER A 25 -31.79 -0.12 -27.10
C SER A 25 -30.90 -1.18 -27.79
N LYS A 26 -31.45 -2.05 -28.65
CA LYS A 26 -30.67 -3.17 -29.24
C LYS A 26 -29.60 -2.74 -30.25
N THR A 27 -29.69 -1.55 -30.82
CA THR A 27 -28.75 -1.14 -31.90
C THR A 27 -27.47 -0.49 -31.37
N ARG A 28 -27.47 0.10 -30.17
CA ARG A 28 -26.26 0.73 -29.60
C ARG A 28 -25.27 -0.23 -28.92
N ARG A 29 -25.73 -1.40 -28.44
CA ARG A 29 -24.85 -2.39 -27.80
C ARG A 29 -23.90 -3.15 -28.74
N LYS A 30 -24.20 -3.22 -30.03
CA LYS A 30 -23.34 -3.91 -31.00
C LYS A 30 -22.08 -3.11 -31.39
N LEU A 31 -22.08 -1.77 -31.20
CA LEU A 31 -20.91 -0.93 -31.56
C LEU A 31 -19.82 -0.93 -30.49
N GLN A 32 -20.18 -1.10 -29.20
CA GLN A 32 -19.17 -1.07 -28.11
C GLN A 32 -18.32 -2.35 -28.02
N THR A 33 -18.87 -3.48 -28.46
CA THR A 33 -18.17 -4.79 -28.41
C THR A 33 -17.08 -4.93 -29.46
N VAL A 34 -17.20 -4.21 -30.59
CA VAL A 34 -16.17 -4.23 -31.67
C VAL A 34 -14.93 -3.43 -31.27
N THR A 35 -15.07 -2.41 -30.43
CA THR A 35 -13.97 -1.51 -30.06
C THR A 35 -12.94 -2.15 -29.13
N VAL A 36 -13.35 -3.06 -28.24
CA VAL A 36 -12.42 -3.71 -27.29
C VAL A 36 -11.51 -4.73 -27.98
N ALA A 37 -12.04 -5.48 -28.94
CA ALA A 37 -11.23 -6.42 -29.73
C ALA A 37 -10.30 -5.70 -30.71
N ALA A 38 -10.69 -4.52 -31.23
CA ALA A 38 -9.90 -3.71 -32.14
C ALA A 38 -8.74 -2.99 -31.43
N CYS A 39 -8.91 -2.56 -30.17
CA CYS A 39 -7.84 -1.93 -29.40
C CYS A 39 -6.68 -2.88 -29.07
N ALA A 40 -6.97 -4.15 -28.77
CA ALA A 40 -5.92 -5.16 -28.55
C ALA A 40 -5.11 -5.45 -29.84
N LEU A 41 -5.73 -5.32 -31.01
CA LEU A 41 -5.09 -5.51 -32.31
C LEU A 41 -4.28 -4.27 -32.75
N ALA A 42 -4.72 -3.05 -32.44
CA ALA A 42 -4.02 -1.82 -32.80
C ALA A 42 -2.70 -1.62 -32.02
N LEU A 43 -2.59 -2.17 -30.80
CA LEU A 43 -1.35 -2.11 -30.01
C LEU A 43 -0.23 -2.97 -30.57
N LEU A 44 -0.53 -3.95 -31.42
CA LEU A 44 0.44 -4.86 -32.02
C LEU A 44 0.87 -4.45 -33.45
N ALA A 45 0.16 -3.50 -34.10
CA ALA A 45 0.38 -3.10 -35.49
C ALA A 45 1.11 -1.76 -35.66
N GLY A 46 1.59 -1.13 -34.59
CA GLY A 46 2.29 0.17 -34.64
C GLY A 46 3.73 0.03 -35.12
N CYS A 47 3.96 -0.06 -36.41
CA CYS A 47 5.26 0.23 -37.05
C CYS A 47 5.48 1.74 -37.01
N GLY A 48 6.23 2.24 -36.03
CA GLY A 48 6.83 3.57 -36.00
C GLY A 48 8.33 3.49 -36.33
N PRO A 49 8.99 4.59 -36.74
CA PRO A 49 10.36 4.58 -37.18
C PRO A 49 11.32 4.09 -36.10
N SER A 50 12.31 3.32 -36.53
CA SER A 50 13.34 2.68 -35.71
C SER A 50 14.06 3.66 -34.79
N GLN A 51 13.89 3.51 -33.49
CA GLN A 51 14.74 4.13 -32.48
C GLN A 51 16.05 3.33 -32.29
N PRO A 52 17.16 3.96 -31.87
CA PRO A 52 18.44 3.30 -31.73
C PRO A 52 18.33 2.15 -30.70
N ARG A 53 18.84 0.98 -31.11
CA ARG A 53 18.90 -0.23 -30.30
C ARG A 53 19.76 0.03 -29.05
N VAL A 54 19.13 0.03 -27.87
CA VAL A 54 19.83 -0.18 -26.61
C VAL A 54 20.20 -1.67 -26.55
N ALA A 55 21.47 -1.98 -26.25
CA ALA A 55 21.96 -3.34 -26.15
C ALA A 55 21.08 -4.17 -25.18
N PRO A 56 20.75 -5.43 -25.53
CA PRO A 56 19.94 -6.27 -24.67
C PRO A 56 20.66 -6.50 -23.34
N ALA A 57 19.94 -6.29 -22.24
CA ALA A 57 20.39 -6.72 -20.91
C ALA A 57 20.58 -8.23 -20.90
N PRO A 58 21.53 -8.76 -20.09
CA PRO A 58 21.84 -10.18 -20.07
C PRO A 58 20.59 -11.01 -19.79
N THR A 59 20.41 -12.06 -20.58
CA THR A 59 19.27 -12.98 -20.56
C THR A 59 19.27 -13.80 -19.27
N ALA A 60 18.75 -13.25 -18.21
CA ALA A 60 18.45 -14.02 -16.99
C ALA A 60 17.23 -14.91 -17.23
N THR A 61 17.23 -16.10 -16.65
CA THR A 61 16.20 -17.14 -16.80
C THR A 61 14.91 -16.73 -16.06
N TYR A 62 14.12 -15.86 -16.63
CA TYR A 62 12.94 -15.19 -16.06
C TYR A 62 11.75 -16.08 -15.70
N LYS A 63 11.76 -17.36 -16.03
CA LYS A 63 10.56 -18.22 -15.98
C LYS A 63 10.02 -18.55 -14.59
N ALA A 64 10.82 -18.42 -13.54
CA ALA A 64 10.44 -18.77 -12.17
C ALA A 64 10.12 -17.53 -11.29
N GLU A 65 10.70 -16.37 -11.59
CA GLU A 65 10.57 -15.17 -10.75
C GLU A 65 9.22 -14.46 -10.89
N VAL A 66 8.68 -14.37 -12.12
CA VAL A 66 7.41 -13.68 -12.38
C VAL A 66 6.23 -14.30 -11.63
N VAL A 67 6.29 -15.61 -11.33
CA VAL A 67 5.21 -16.34 -10.64
C VAL A 67 5.38 -16.36 -9.13
N ARG A 68 6.60 -16.21 -8.62
CA ARG A 68 6.90 -16.29 -7.17
C ARG A 68 6.38 -15.10 -6.37
N ASP A 69 6.27 -13.95 -7.00
CA ASP A 69 5.95 -12.69 -6.34
C ASP A 69 4.47 -12.30 -6.49
N MET A 70 3.62 -13.19 -7.03
CA MET A 70 2.19 -12.93 -7.15
C MET A 70 1.47 -13.18 -5.83
N PRO A 71 0.51 -12.31 -5.45
CA PRO A 71 -0.30 -12.48 -4.26
C PRO A 71 -1.14 -13.78 -4.32
N THR A 72 -1.49 -14.31 -3.15
CA THR A 72 -2.30 -15.54 -3.03
C THR A 72 -3.81 -15.28 -3.14
N THR A 73 -4.21 -14.08 -3.48
CA THR A 73 -5.59 -13.67 -3.73
C THR A 73 -6.17 -14.35 -4.98
N PRO A 74 -7.49 -14.41 -5.15
CA PRO A 74 -8.11 -14.96 -6.37
C PRO A 74 -7.56 -14.33 -7.65
N ALA A 75 -7.35 -13.00 -7.65
CA ALA A 75 -6.77 -12.30 -8.80
C ALA A 75 -5.28 -12.64 -9.00
N GLY A 76 -4.51 -12.76 -7.91
CA GLY A 76 -3.10 -13.16 -7.97
C GLY A 76 -2.90 -14.58 -8.50
N VAL A 77 -3.74 -15.53 -8.09
CA VAL A 77 -3.72 -16.90 -8.62
C VAL A 77 -4.04 -16.91 -10.12
N ALA A 78 -5.07 -16.17 -10.56
CA ALA A 78 -5.42 -16.04 -11.96
C ALA A 78 -4.30 -15.37 -12.78
N ALA A 79 -3.67 -14.35 -12.24
CA ALA A 79 -2.54 -13.65 -12.84
C ALA A 79 -1.29 -14.53 -12.98
N SER A 80 -1.00 -15.33 -11.97
CA SER A 80 0.11 -16.31 -12.00
C SER A 80 -0.05 -17.26 -13.20
N TRP A 81 -1.25 -17.79 -13.40
CA TRP A 81 -1.53 -18.62 -14.56
C TRP A 81 -1.38 -17.84 -15.88
N LEU A 82 -1.93 -16.63 -15.95
CA LEU A 82 -1.87 -15.80 -17.15
C LEU A 82 -0.41 -15.48 -17.55
N LEU A 83 0.38 -14.99 -16.60
CA LEU A 83 1.79 -14.61 -16.81
C LEU A 83 2.64 -15.84 -17.19
N TYR A 84 2.43 -16.97 -16.50
CA TYR A 84 3.05 -18.22 -16.88
C TYR A 84 2.72 -18.61 -18.33
N SER A 85 1.45 -18.49 -18.71
CA SER A 85 0.96 -18.86 -20.04
C SER A 85 1.53 -18.00 -21.17
N ILE A 86 1.72 -16.70 -20.95
CA ILE A 86 2.29 -15.79 -21.95
C ILE A 86 3.82 -15.74 -21.94
N SER A 87 4.48 -16.21 -20.86
CA SER A 87 5.94 -16.23 -20.72
C SER A 87 6.57 -17.58 -21.05
N ASN A 88 5.77 -18.65 -21.15
CA ASN A 88 6.27 -20.01 -21.36
C ASN A 88 6.36 -20.35 -22.87
N SER A 89 7.32 -21.23 -23.22
CA SER A 89 7.46 -21.78 -24.56
C SER A 89 6.34 -22.77 -24.96
N LYS A 90 5.65 -23.38 -23.99
CA LYS A 90 4.53 -24.31 -24.24
C LYS A 90 3.30 -23.56 -24.75
N SER A 91 2.65 -24.12 -25.78
CA SER A 91 1.42 -23.53 -26.33
C SER A 91 0.26 -23.62 -25.32
N ILE A 92 -0.49 -22.54 -25.23
CA ILE A 92 -1.77 -22.50 -24.51
C ILE A 92 -2.78 -23.34 -25.32
N THR A 93 -3.69 -24.02 -24.66
CA THR A 93 -4.78 -24.74 -25.31
C THR A 93 -6.12 -24.04 -25.09
N GLN A 94 -7.07 -24.24 -25.99
CA GLN A 94 -8.43 -23.72 -25.80
C GLN A 94 -9.13 -24.32 -24.56
N ALA A 95 -8.75 -25.55 -24.17
CA ALA A 95 -9.27 -26.17 -22.95
C ALA A 95 -8.81 -25.40 -21.71
N GLN A 96 -7.54 -25.01 -21.63
CA GLN A 96 -7.01 -24.17 -20.54
C GLN A 96 -7.69 -22.80 -20.50
N ILE A 97 -7.97 -22.18 -21.64
CA ILE A 97 -8.73 -20.94 -21.67
C ILE A 97 -10.12 -21.15 -21.07
N ARG A 98 -10.83 -22.22 -21.47
CA ARG A 98 -12.16 -22.51 -20.92
C ARG A 98 -12.17 -22.79 -19.42
N SER A 99 -11.07 -23.30 -18.85
CA SER A 99 -10.99 -23.56 -17.39
C SER A 99 -10.61 -22.31 -16.57
N HIS A 100 -9.85 -21.37 -17.13
CA HIS A 100 -9.36 -20.21 -16.40
C HIS A 100 -10.17 -18.92 -16.63
N PHE A 101 -11.06 -18.91 -17.62
CA PHE A 101 -11.94 -17.78 -17.89
C PHE A 101 -13.38 -18.10 -17.53
N SER A 102 -14.08 -17.16 -16.91
CA SER A 102 -15.47 -17.34 -16.54
C SER A 102 -16.39 -17.51 -17.74
N GLN A 103 -17.49 -18.23 -17.54
CA GLN A 103 -18.49 -18.41 -18.58
C GLN A 103 -19.12 -17.08 -19.05
N SER A 104 -19.20 -16.08 -18.17
CA SER A 104 -19.70 -14.75 -18.51
C SER A 104 -18.79 -14.04 -19.50
N LEU A 105 -17.48 -14.12 -19.31
CA LEU A 105 -16.49 -13.53 -20.20
C LEU A 105 -16.42 -14.31 -21.53
N LEU A 106 -16.48 -15.65 -21.49
CA LEU A 106 -16.44 -16.48 -22.69
C LEU A 106 -17.68 -16.31 -23.59
N LYS A 107 -18.83 -15.93 -23.03
CA LYS A 107 -20.01 -15.52 -23.81
C LYS A 107 -19.82 -14.20 -24.55
N GLN A 108 -19.00 -13.29 -24.02
CA GLN A 108 -18.71 -12.00 -24.64
C GLN A 108 -17.51 -12.09 -25.59
N THR A 109 -16.50 -12.86 -25.21
CA THR A 109 -15.25 -13.03 -25.96
C THR A 109 -14.97 -14.51 -26.14
N PRO A 110 -15.20 -15.07 -27.34
CA PRO A 110 -15.00 -16.48 -27.61
C PRO A 110 -13.59 -16.97 -27.27
N SER A 111 -13.48 -18.22 -26.82
CA SER A 111 -12.20 -18.83 -26.42
C SER A 111 -11.15 -18.82 -27.55
N SER A 112 -11.56 -18.88 -28.80
CA SER A 112 -10.66 -18.73 -29.97
C SER A 112 -10.05 -17.33 -30.08
N SER A 113 -10.82 -16.28 -29.79
CA SER A 113 -10.32 -14.90 -29.80
C SER A 113 -9.32 -14.65 -28.66
N LEU A 114 -9.62 -15.16 -27.46
CA LEU A 114 -8.69 -15.13 -26.33
C LEU A 114 -7.41 -15.91 -26.64
N TYR A 115 -7.53 -17.10 -27.19
CA TYR A 115 -6.39 -17.92 -27.62
C TYR A 115 -5.47 -17.16 -28.58
N ASN A 116 -6.05 -16.53 -29.61
CA ASN A 116 -5.27 -15.76 -30.60
C ASN A 116 -4.57 -14.55 -29.94
N SER A 117 -5.25 -13.85 -29.04
CA SER A 117 -4.69 -12.71 -28.32
C SER A 117 -3.53 -13.12 -27.41
N LEU A 118 -3.71 -14.16 -26.61
CA LEU A 118 -2.68 -14.66 -25.70
C LEU A 118 -1.49 -15.27 -26.47
N THR A 119 -1.74 -15.89 -27.62
CA THR A 119 -0.65 -16.38 -28.52
C THR A 119 0.20 -15.23 -29.06
N LYS A 120 -0.43 -14.10 -29.44
CA LYS A 120 0.28 -12.90 -29.88
C LYS A 120 1.11 -12.28 -28.74
N LEU A 121 0.53 -12.18 -27.54
CA LEU A 121 1.26 -11.72 -26.36
C LEU A 121 2.47 -12.63 -26.06
N ARG A 122 2.27 -13.94 -26.11
CA ARG A 122 3.38 -14.90 -25.91
C ARG A 122 4.52 -14.71 -26.90
N ALA A 123 4.24 -14.35 -28.13
CA ALA A 123 5.28 -14.06 -29.14
C ALA A 123 6.14 -12.83 -28.81
N ALA A 124 5.63 -11.90 -27.98
CA ALA A 124 6.36 -10.74 -27.50
C ALA A 124 7.15 -10.98 -26.21
N GLY A 125 6.93 -12.13 -25.54
CA GLY A 125 7.66 -12.52 -24.32
C GLY A 125 9.12 -12.94 -24.58
N PRO A 126 9.87 -13.23 -23.54
CA PRO A 126 9.45 -13.27 -22.14
C PRO A 126 9.13 -11.89 -21.56
N TYR A 127 8.34 -11.87 -20.49
CA TYR A 127 7.96 -10.65 -19.79
C TYR A 127 8.71 -10.52 -18.47
N THR A 128 9.11 -9.29 -18.14
CA THR A 128 9.64 -8.90 -16.84
C THR A 128 8.55 -8.14 -16.09
N MET A 129 8.26 -8.52 -14.86
CA MET A 129 7.34 -7.77 -14.00
C MET A 129 7.98 -6.45 -13.56
N LEU A 130 7.23 -5.36 -13.66
CA LEU A 130 7.63 -4.03 -13.20
C LEU A 130 7.06 -3.73 -11.82
N GLY A 131 5.85 -4.20 -11.53
CA GLY A 131 5.14 -4.02 -10.29
C GLY A 131 3.69 -4.46 -10.41
N TYR A 132 2.94 -4.42 -9.30
CA TYR A 132 1.51 -4.73 -9.27
C TYR A 132 0.80 -4.01 -8.13
N GLU A 133 -0.53 -3.85 -8.27
CA GLU A 133 -1.46 -3.42 -7.23
C GLU A 133 -2.56 -4.46 -7.08
N ASP A 134 -2.71 -5.04 -5.88
CA ASP A 134 -3.72 -6.05 -5.57
C ASP A 134 -4.86 -5.47 -4.73
N SER A 135 -6.07 -5.87 -5.07
CA SER A 135 -7.29 -5.54 -4.33
C SER A 135 -8.14 -6.80 -4.12
N GLY A 136 -7.49 -7.95 -3.94
CA GLY A 136 -8.10 -9.23 -3.67
C GLY A 136 -8.71 -9.91 -4.89
N ASN A 137 -9.72 -9.34 -5.49
CA ASN A 137 -10.38 -9.85 -6.72
C ASN A 137 -9.98 -9.10 -7.99
N ARG A 138 -9.20 -8.01 -7.88
CA ARG A 138 -8.62 -7.28 -9.01
C ARG A 138 -7.13 -7.13 -8.83
N LEU A 139 -6.37 -7.35 -9.89
CA LEU A 139 -4.93 -7.15 -9.91
C LEU A 139 -4.54 -6.33 -11.14
N LEU A 140 -3.86 -5.22 -10.92
CA LEU A 140 -3.24 -4.41 -11.95
C LEU A 140 -1.74 -4.73 -11.99
N ILE A 141 -1.23 -5.20 -13.13
CA ILE A 141 0.16 -5.67 -13.27
C ILE A 141 0.87 -4.86 -14.33
N GLY A 142 2.08 -4.42 -14.03
CA GLY A 142 3.03 -3.85 -14.98
C GLY A 142 4.02 -4.88 -15.48
N VAL A 143 4.13 -5.04 -16.78
CA VAL A 143 5.13 -5.93 -17.40
C VAL A 143 5.87 -5.23 -18.53
N GLN A 144 7.12 -5.63 -18.74
CA GLN A 144 7.94 -5.22 -19.88
C GLN A 144 8.20 -6.42 -20.78
N ASP A 145 7.96 -6.28 -22.09
CA ASP A 145 8.22 -7.33 -23.07
C ASP A 145 9.71 -7.39 -23.48
N SER A 146 10.07 -8.40 -24.25
CA SER A 146 11.45 -8.60 -24.76
C SER A 146 11.98 -7.44 -25.62
N ASN A 147 11.10 -6.57 -26.11
CA ASN A 147 11.45 -5.39 -26.90
C ASN A 147 11.50 -4.09 -26.06
N GLY A 148 11.34 -4.21 -24.73
CA GLY A 148 11.35 -3.07 -23.82
C GLY A 148 10.01 -2.32 -23.75
N ARG A 149 8.92 -2.81 -24.38
CA ARG A 149 7.61 -2.16 -24.30
C ARG A 149 6.96 -2.47 -22.96
N GLN A 150 6.44 -1.45 -22.31
CA GLN A 150 5.79 -1.54 -21.01
C GLN A 150 4.27 -1.59 -21.17
N ILE A 151 3.67 -2.61 -20.61
CA ILE A 151 2.25 -2.95 -20.75
C ILE A 151 1.65 -3.09 -19.36
N SER A 152 0.47 -2.51 -19.16
CA SER A 152 -0.37 -2.81 -18.00
C SER A 152 -1.36 -3.92 -18.33
N ILE A 153 -1.59 -4.80 -17.37
CA ILE A 153 -2.59 -5.87 -17.41
C ILE A 153 -3.53 -5.62 -16.24
N ASP A 154 -4.78 -5.29 -16.52
CA ASP A 154 -5.83 -5.15 -15.51
C ASP A 154 -6.70 -6.41 -15.56
N LEU A 155 -6.66 -7.20 -14.49
CA LEU A 155 -7.28 -8.50 -14.38
C LEU A 155 -8.24 -8.51 -13.18
N MET A 156 -9.46 -9.00 -13.40
CA MET A 156 -10.39 -9.33 -12.32
C MET A 156 -10.69 -10.83 -12.33
N ALA A 157 -10.78 -11.42 -11.14
CA ALA A 157 -11.12 -12.82 -10.95
C ALA A 157 -12.32 -13.00 -9.99
N ASP A 158 -13.05 -14.11 -10.16
CA ASP A 158 -14.07 -14.53 -9.19
C ASP A 158 -13.42 -15.30 -8.02
N SER A 159 -14.23 -15.70 -7.05
CA SER A 159 -13.77 -16.46 -5.87
C SER A 159 -13.15 -17.84 -6.20
N ARG A 160 -13.29 -18.33 -7.43
CA ARG A 160 -12.66 -19.55 -7.95
C ARG A 160 -11.41 -19.26 -8.77
N SER A 161 -10.93 -18.03 -8.74
CA SER A 161 -9.79 -17.52 -9.54
C SER A 161 -10.04 -17.64 -11.06
N GLN A 162 -11.30 -17.65 -11.52
CA GLN A 162 -11.60 -17.56 -12.94
C GLN A 162 -11.60 -16.09 -13.38
N ILE A 163 -10.92 -15.78 -14.46
CA ILE A 163 -10.82 -14.43 -15.02
C ILE A 163 -12.19 -13.98 -15.52
N VAL A 164 -12.73 -12.92 -14.90
CA VAL A 164 -14.03 -12.32 -15.26
C VAL A 164 -13.87 -11.05 -16.10
N SER A 165 -12.70 -10.41 -16.03
CA SER A 165 -12.32 -9.26 -16.86
C SER A 165 -10.81 -9.28 -17.11
N LEU A 166 -10.40 -8.89 -18.31
CA LEU A 166 -9.00 -8.79 -18.70
C LEU A 166 -8.83 -7.67 -19.73
N THR A 167 -8.07 -6.66 -19.37
CA THR A 167 -7.74 -5.54 -20.24
C THR A 167 -6.23 -5.30 -20.28
N PHE A 168 -5.77 -4.74 -21.39
CA PHE A 168 -4.36 -4.39 -21.60
C PHE A 168 -4.26 -2.89 -21.91
N GLY A 169 -3.28 -2.24 -21.30
CA GLY A 169 -3.03 -0.81 -21.46
C GLY A 169 -1.52 -0.51 -21.62
N ARG A 170 -1.19 0.75 -21.54
CA ARG A 170 0.20 1.23 -21.48
C ARG A 170 0.47 1.85 -20.12
N ILE A 171 1.67 1.62 -19.58
CA ILE A 171 2.10 2.23 -18.31
C ILE A 171 2.55 3.69 -18.52
N GLY A 172 2.98 4.04 -19.71
CA GLY A 172 3.70 5.26 -20.01
C GLY A 172 5.21 5.00 -20.08
N ARG A 173 5.97 6.01 -20.47
CA ARG A 173 7.43 5.90 -20.52
C ARG A 173 8.01 6.07 -19.11
N VAL A 174 8.58 5.01 -18.56
CA VAL A 174 9.31 5.09 -17.30
C VAL A 174 10.72 5.60 -17.57
N PRO A 175 11.16 6.71 -16.95
CA PRO A 175 12.51 7.23 -17.14
C PRO A 175 13.54 6.30 -16.48
N VAL A 176 14.79 6.39 -16.94
CA VAL A 176 15.90 5.67 -16.30
C VAL A 176 16.39 6.48 -15.11
N ILE A 177 16.37 5.86 -13.93
CA ILE A 177 16.87 6.46 -12.69
C ILE A 177 18.32 6.02 -12.50
N THR A 178 19.25 6.94 -12.57
CA THR A 178 20.69 6.68 -12.39
C THR A 178 21.22 7.24 -11.07
N ASP A 179 20.62 8.32 -10.62
CA ASP A 179 21.04 9.12 -9.46
C ASP A 179 19.85 9.88 -8.86
N GLU A 180 20.11 10.61 -7.79
CA GLU A 180 19.11 11.42 -7.09
C GLU A 180 18.51 12.53 -7.96
N ALA A 181 19.31 13.13 -8.83
CA ALA A 181 18.84 14.19 -9.71
C ALA A 181 17.89 13.67 -10.78
N SER A 182 18.15 12.47 -11.33
CA SER A 182 17.27 11.80 -12.28
C SER A 182 15.96 11.35 -11.60
N LEU A 183 16.00 10.92 -10.34
CA LEU A 183 14.80 10.63 -9.55
C LEU A 183 13.95 11.89 -9.34
N ALA A 184 14.56 12.98 -8.86
CA ALA A 184 13.85 14.24 -8.65
C ALA A 184 13.21 14.74 -9.94
N ARG A 185 13.94 14.67 -11.07
CA ARG A 185 13.42 15.03 -12.39
C ARG A 185 12.26 14.12 -12.79
N ALA A 186 12.41 12.81 -12.66
CA ALA A 186 11.38 11.83 -13.00
C ALA A 186 10.07 12.12 -12.26
N LEU A 187 10.14 12.36 -10.94
CA LEU A 187 8.96 12.64 -10.14
C LEU A 187 8.37 14.02 -10.41
N ASN A 188 9.17 15.02 -10.77
CA ASN A 188 8.69 16.36 -11.14
C ASN A 188 8.11 16.44 -12.56
N GLU A 189 8.49 15.53 -13.44
CA GLU A 189 8.01 15.44 -14.82
C GLU A 189 7.03 14.25 -15.01
N ALA A 190 6.64 13.58 -13.94
CA ALA A 190 5.71 12.44 -13.98
C ALA A 190 4.39 12.83 -14.65
N GLY A 191 3.95 12.08 -15.62
CA GLY A 191 2.75 12.42 -16.41
C GLY A 191 3.02 13.28 -17.65
N ASP A 192 4.25 13.72 -17.87
CA ASP A 192 4.63 14.34 -19.14
C ASP A 192 4.97 13.27 -20.19
N ASP A 193 4.00 12.95 -21.05
CA ASP A 193 4.18 12.02 -22.17
C ASP A 193 4.86 12.69 -23.39
N GLY A 194 5.45 13.89 -23.20
CA GLY A 194 6.03 14.71 -24.26
C GLY A 194 4.99 15.46 -25.09
N SER A 195 3.69 15.14 -24.95
CA SER A 195 2.61 15.87 -25.63
C SER A 195 2.15 17.09 -24.83
N SER A 196 2.42 17.10 -23.54
CA SER A 196 2.04 18.14 -22.58
C SER A 196 3.06 19.29 -22.50
N VAL A 197 4.29 19.12 -22.95
CA VAL A 197 5.36 20.16 -22.92
C VAL A 197 4.90 21.47 -23.54
N ARG A 198 4.16 21.43 -24.64
CA ARG A 198 3.60 22.64 -25.27
C ARG A 198 2.49 23.32 -24.43
N ARG A 199 1.80 22.56 -23.58
CA ARG A 199 0.75 23.09 -22.68
C ARG A 199 1.31 23.52 -21.33
N ALA A 200 2.34 22.87 -20.84
CA ALA A 200 2.98 23.20 -19.56
C ALA A 200 3.71 24.55 -19.61
N ALA A 201 4.31 24.91 -20.76
CA ALA A 201 4.94 26.22 -20.96
C ALA A 201 3.95 27.41 -20.83
N ALA A 202 2.66 27.18 -20.92
CA ALA A 202 1.61 28.20 -20.77
C ALA A 202 1.00 28.24 -19.35
N ALA A 203 1.35 27.31 -18.46
CA ALA A 203 0.81 27.25 -17.10
C ALA A 203 1.82 27.82 -16.10
N SER A 204 1.42 28.84 -15.37
CA SER A 204 2.25 29.51 -14.34
C SER A 204 2.49 28.70 -13.07
N GLN A 205 1.92 27.49 -12.96
CA GLN A 205 2.09 26.58 -11.80
C GLN A 205 2.27 25.13 -12.26
N PRO A 206 3.07 24.32 -11.54
CA PRO A 206 3.20 22.90 -11.81
C PRO A 206 1.83 22.23 -11.68
N ARG A 207 1.52 21.32 -12.62
CA ARG A 207 0.23 20.61 -12.65
C ARG A 207 0.05 19.65 -11.51
N TYR A 208 1.15 19.18 -10.94
CA TYR A 208 1.16 18.30 -9.80
C TYR A 208 2.31 18.65 -8.84
N GLN A 209 2.21 18.10 -7.65
CA GLN A 209 3.21 18.21 -6.61
C GLN A 209 3.83 16.83 -6.39
N SER A 210 5.12 16.80 -6.09
CA SER A 210 5.82 15.58 -5.73
C SER A 210 6.56 15.75 -4.40
N SER A 211 6.58 14.69 -3.61
CA SER A 211 7.38 14.58 -2.41
C SER A 211 8.02 13.19 -2.36
N PHE A 212 9.30 13.12 -2.02
CA PHE A 212 9.94 11.84 -1.80
C PHE A 212 10.99 11.90 -0.70
N LEU A 213 11.23 10.74 -0.10
CA LEU A 213 12.25 10.54 0.93
C LEU A 213 12.82 9.13 0.81
N VAL A 214 14.14 9.03 0.82
CA VAL A 214 14.87 7.79 1.11
C VAL A 214 15.71 8.05 2.34
N ALA A 215 15.49 7.33 3.43
CA ALA A 215 16.17 7.52 4.68
C ALA A 215 16.46 6.20 5.39
N ARG A 216 17.55 6.17 6.15
CA ARG A 216 17.79 5.10 7.11
C ARG A 216 16.81 5.21 8.27
N ILE A 217 16.21 4.10 8.67
CA ILE A 217 15.43 4.03 9.92
C ILE A 217 16.39 3.82 11.08
N ASP A 218 16.42 4.78 11.99
CA ASP A 218 17.15 4.69 13.23
C ASP A 218 16.17 4.27 14.34
N THR A 219 16.55 3.25 15.11
CA THR A 219 15.72 2.75 16.22
C THR A 219 15.54 3.76 17.36
N LEU A 220 16.47 4.72 17.50
CA LEU A 220 16.40 5.74 18.55
C LEU A 220 15.66 6.99 18.11
N ASN A 221 15.86 7.43 16.85
CA ASN A 221 15.39 8.71 16.35
C ASN A 221 14.27 8.58 15.29
N GLY A 222 13.82 7.38 15.01
CA GLY A 222 12.80 7.13 14.00
C GLY A 222 13.35 7.19 12.58
N CYS A 223 12.94 8.19 11.80
CA CYS A 223 13.48 8.46 10.48
C CYS A 223 14.78 9.24 10.61
N GLY A 224 15.92 8.61 10.35
CA GLY A 224 17.27 9.18 10.50
C GLY A 224 17.66 10.13 9.37
N SER A 225 18.96 10.31 9.18
CA SER A 225 19.49 11.16 8.11
C SER A 225 19.02 10.68 6.74
N PRO A 226 18.50 11.58 5.88
CA PRO A 226 18.07 11.20 4.55
C PRO A 226 19.27 10.87 3.65
N LEU A 227 19.12 9.80 2.86
CA LEU A 227 20.02 9.53 1.75
C LEU A 227 19.68 10.45 0.57
N THR A 228 18.39 10.64 0.31
CA THR A 228 17.89 11.63 -0.66
C THR A 228 16.48 12.07 -0.29
N LEU A 229 16.12 13.28 -0.65
CA LEU A 229 14.78 13.84 -0.42
C LEU A 229 14.45 14.97 -1.38
N SER A 230 13.16 15.21 -1.57
CA SER A 230 12.61 16.44 -2.15
C SER A 230 11.25 16.70 -1.54
N ASN A 231 10.99 17.93 -1.09
CA ASN A 231 9.74 18.36 -0.48
C ASN A 231 9.25 17.41 0.64
N ALA A 232 10.20 16.78 1.36
CA ALA A 232 9.92 15.68 2.28
C ALA A 232 9.17 16.12 3.54
N ASP A 233 9.14 17.41 3.82
CA ASP A 233 8.45 18.01 4.97
C ASP A 233 7.10 18.66 4.57
N ASP A 234 6.78 18.72 3.26
CA ASP A 234 5.52 19.26 2.79
C ASP A 234 4.34 18.34 3.14
N GLN A 235 3.23 18.92 3.60
CA GLN A 235 1.99 18.17 3.84
C GLN A 235 1.35 17.82 2.50
N MET A 236 1.32 16.54 2.19
CA MET A 236 0.80 15.96 0.95
C MET A 236 -0.43 15.08 1.23
N PRO A 237 -1.37 14.95 0.29
CA PRO A 237 -2.43 13.98 0.43
C PRO A 237 -1.85 12.56 0.37
N ILE A 238 -2.10 11.78 1.41
CA ILE A 238 -1.50 10.45 1.58
C ILE A 238 -2.45 9.30 1.28
N GLY A 239 -3.72 9.58 1.02
CA GLY A 239 -4.72 8.55 0.78
C GLY A 239 -4.69 7.51 1.89
N ARG A 240 -4.69 6.25 1.50
CA ARG A 240 -4.73 5.12 2.43
C ARG A 240 -3.44 4.87 3.22
N LEU A 241 -2.37 5.64 3.02
CA LEU A 241 -1.25 5.57 3.96
C LEU A 241 -1.63 6.03 5.38
N VAL A 242 -2.83 6.61 5.58
CA VAL A 242 -3.43 6.81 6.91
C VAL A 242 -3.56 5.50 7.69
N ASP A 243 -3.66 4.37 7.01
CA ASP A 243 -3.76 3.05 7.63
C ASP A 243 -2.49 2.67 8.44
N LEU A 244 -1.34 3.29 8.18
CA LEU A 244 -0.14 3.16 9.01
C LEU A 244 -0.39 3.70 10.44
N TYR A 245 -1.05 4.85 10.55
CA TYR A 245 -1.42 5.43 11.85
C TYR A 245 -2.54 4.62 12.52
N THR A 246 -3.46 4.09 11.73
CA THR A 246 -4.51 3.18 12.21
C THR A 246 -3.90 1.91 12.78
N LEU A 247 -2.96 1.27 12.07
CA LEU A 247 -2.24 0.10 12.55
C LEU A 247 -1.42 0.40 13.81
N ALA A 248 -0.80 1.58 13.91
CA ALA A 248 -0.10 2.00 15.10
C ALA A 248 -1.05 2.07 16.31
N GLY A 249 -2.22 2.70 16.15
CA GLY A 249 -3.23 2.75 17.21
C GLY A 249 -3.77 1.38 17.60
N VAL A 250 -3.98 0.46 16.64
CA VAL A 250 -4.40 -0.92 16.94
C VAL A 250 -3.29 -1.66 17.69
N ALA A 251 -2.03 -1.53 17.26
CA ALA A 251 -0.90 -2.19 17.92
C ALA A 251 -0.67 -1.66 19.35
N GLU A 252 -0.81 -0.35 19.58
CA GLU A 252 -0.79 0.23 20.93
C GLU A 252 -1.91 -0.35 21.80
N ALA A 253 -3.14 -0.38 21.27
CA ALA A 253 -4.29 -0.93 22.00
C ALA A 253 -4.12 -2.43 22.31
N VAL A 254 -3.43 -3.20 21.47
CA VAL A 254 -3.04 -4.60 21.74
C VAL A 254 -2.02 -4.65 22.85
N ILE A 255 -0.98 -3.83 22.84
CA ILE A 255 0.07 -3.77 23.88
C ILE A 255 -0.53 -3.40 25.23
N ASP A 256 -1.48 -2.47 25.25
CA ASP A 256 -2.15 -1.99 26.46
C ASP A 256 -3.27 -2.95 26.95
N GLY A 257 -3.53 -4.04 26.22
CA GLY A 257 -4.57 -5.02 26.55
C GLY A 257 -5.99 -4.52 26.32
N GLY A 258 -6.17 -3.40 25.60
CA GLY A 258 -7.50 -2.85 25.27
C GLY A 258 -8.22 -3.62 24.16
N VAL A 259 -7.47 -4.33 23.30
CA VAL A 259 -8.00 -5.21 22.25
C VAL A 259 -7.14 -6.46 22.11
N GLU A 260 -7.76 -7.55 21.63
CA GLU A 260 -7.07 -8.82 21.37
C GLU A 260 -6.98 -9.05 19.84
N ILE A 261 -5.83 -9.55 19.37
CA ILE A 261 -5.61 -9.78 17.92
C ILE A 261 -6.58 -10.81 17.31
N ASN A 262 -7.09 -11.71 18.12
CA ASN A 262 -8.05 -12.75 17.72
C ASN A 262 -9.50 -12.42 18.09
N GLN A 263 -9.79 -11.27 18.70
CA GLN A 263 -11.17 -10.88 18.95
C GLN A 263 -11.94 -10.71 17.63
N ASP A 264 -13.21 -11.12 17.64
CA ASP A 264 -14.09 -10.99 16.50
C ASP A 264 -14.49 -9.54 16.25
N ALA A 265 -14.21 -9.03 15.06
CA ALA A 265 -14.78 -7.81 14.53
C ALA A 265 -15.90 -8.16 13.55
N THR A 266 -17.10 -7.62 13.78
CA THR A 266 -18.28 -7.89 12.96
C THR A 266 -18.46 -6.80 11.93
N VAL A 267 -18.69 -7.17 10.66
CA VAL A 267 -19.04 -6.23 9.59
C VAL A 267 -20.45 -5.69 9.85
N LEU A 268 -20.57 -4.41 10.17
CA LEU A 268 -21.85 -3.73 10.41
C LEU A 268 -22.25 -2.86 9.22
N PRO A 269 -23.56 -2.60 9.00
CA PRO A 269 -24.02 -1.69 7.96
C PRO A 269 -23.36 -0.30 8.04
N SER A 270 -23.05 0.16 9.27
CA SER A 270 -22.39 1.44 9.53
C SER A 270 -20.89 1.45 9.25
N MET A 271 -20.32 0.35 8.75
CA MET A 271 -18.91 0.22 8.42
C MET A 271 -18.66 0.07 6.92
N ILE A 272 -19.69 -0.32 6.15
CA ILE A 272 -19.57 -0.51 4.70
C ILE A 272 -19.14 0.80 4.04
N ALA A 273 -17.98 0.77 3.40
CA ALA A 273 -17.41 1.88 2.65
C ALA A 273 -17.38 1.56 1.16
N GLN A 274 -17.36 2.60 0.33
CA GLN A 274 -17.22 2.43 -1.12
C GLN A 274 -15.76 2.23 -1.49
N GLY A 275 -15.53 1.42 -2.51
CA GLY A 275 -14.21 1.12 -3.06
C GLY A 275 -14.08 -0.33 -3.47
N TYR A 276 -12.88 -0.70 -3.89
CA TYR A 276 -12.51 -2.10 -4.07
C TYR A 276 -12.20 -2.71 -2.71
N GLY A 277 -12.29 -4.01 -2.61
CA GLY A 277 -12.01 -4.76 -1.40
C GLY A 277 -12.98 -5.93 -1.22
N ARG A 278 -12.73 -6.73 -0.19
CA ARG A 278 -13.47 -7.96 0.09
C ARG A 278 -14.83 -7.69 0.73
N ASN A 279 -14.90 -6.71 1.61
CA ASN A 279 -16.05 -6.51 2.48
C ASN A 279 -17.03 -5.47 1.91
N ASP A 280 -18.04 -5.96 1.24
CA ASP A 280 -19.17 -5.19 0.73
C ASP A 280 -20.46 -5.46 1.55
N ALA A 281 -21.58 -4.96 1.06
CA ALA A 281 -22.87 -5.13 1.74
C ALA A 281 -23.32 -6.62 1.88
N THR A 282 -22.76 -7.55 1.10
CA THR A 282 -23.07 -8.98 1.22
C THR A 282 -22.38 -9.65 2.40
N MET A 283 -21.37 -8.96 2.97
CA MET A 283 -20.59 -9.43 4.10
C MET A 283 -21.15 -8.95 5.46
N ILE A 284 -22.24 -8.16 5.47
CA ILE A 284 -22.85 -7.70 6.73
C ILE A 284 -23.18 -8.91 7.63
N GLY A 285 -22.78 -8.82 8.89
CA GLY A 285 -22.91 -9.88 9.90
C GLY A 285 -21.76 -10.90 9.92
N LYS A 286 -20.86 -10.91 8.93
CA LYS A 286 -19.65 -11.74 8.98
C LYS A 286 -18.71 -11.22 10.08
N LYS A 287 -17.98 -12.17 10.68
CA LYS A 287 -17.00 -11.91 11.72
C LYS A 287 -15.62 -12.32 11.25
N TYR A 288 -14.64 -11.51 11.58
CA TYR A 288 -13.24 -11.77 11.28
C TYR A 288 -12.39 -11.48 12.52
N PRO A 289 -11.37 -12.28 12.83
CA PRO A 289 -10.36 -11.92 13.81
C PRO A 289 -9.72 -10.56 13.45
N LEU A 290 -9.42 -9.73 14.45
CA LEU A 290 -8.89 -8.38 14.23
C LEU A 290 -7.62 -8.39 13.36
N ARG A 291 -6.72 -9.37 13.53
CA ARG A 291 -5.53 -9.55 12.69
C ARG A 291 -5.86 -9.78 11.22
N VAL A 292 -7.00 -10.42 10.91
CA VAL A 292 -7.46 -10.65 9.53
C VAL A 292 -8.03 -9.35 8.96
N VAL A 293 -8.75 -8.57 9.76
CA VAL A 293 -9.23 -7.23 9.35
C VAL A 293 -8.04 -6.32 9.02
N ALA A 294 -6.97 -6.36 9.83
CA ALA A 294 -5.74 -5.61 9.56
C ALA A 294 -5.08 -6.04 8.23
N SER A 295 -5.03 -7.35 7.96
CA SER A 295 -4.53 -7.88 6.69
C SER A 295 -5.36 -7.41 5.49
N HIS A 296 -6.70 -7.53 5.55
CA HIS A 296 -7.57 -7.04 4.48
C HIS A 296 -7.42 -5.52 4.26
N THR A 297 -7.19 -4.76 5.33
CA THR A 297 -6.96 -3.31 5.25
C THR A 297 -5.74 -2.98 4.38
N ILE A 298 -4.63 -3.66 4.57
CA ILE A 298 -3.38 -3.34 3.86
C ILE A 298 -3.29 -4.07 2.51
N HIS A 299 -3.44 -5.40 2.50
CA HIS A 299 -3.21 -6.19 1.29
C HIS A 299 -4.30 -6.01 0.24
N GLU A 300 -5.57 -6.01 0.67
CA GLU A 300 -6.69 -5.92 -0.26
C GLU A 300 -7.17 -4.48 -0.44
N SER A 301 -6.47 -3.53 0.19
CA SER A 301 -6.88 -2.12 0.18
C SER A 301 -8.36 -1.94 0.52
N ASP A 302 -8.91 -2.79 1.44
CA ASP A 302 -10.34 -2.84 1.76
C ASP A 302 -10.78 -1.67 2.65
N PRO A 303 -11.56 -0.70 2.12
CA PRO A 303 -11.96 0.48 2.86
C PRO A 303 -12.98 0.17 3.98
N THR A 304 -13.71 -0.93 3.88
CA THR A 304 -14.60 -1.39 4.94
C THR A 304 -13.79 -1.92 6.12
N SER A 305 -12.77 -2.74 5.88
CA SER A 305 -11.86 -3.22 6.93
C SER A 305 -11.11 -2.07 7.60
N ALA A 306 -10.63 -1.09 6.83
CA ALA A 306 -10.03 0.12 7.39
C ALA A 306 -11.01 0.89 8.29
N THR A 307 -12.28 1.02 7.86
CA THR A 307 -13.33 1.62 8.70
C THR A 307 -13.57 0.82 9.98
N MET A 308 -13.53 -0.53 9.91
CA MET A 308 -13.66 -1.41 11.07
C MET A 308 -12.52 -1.18 12.06
N LEU A 309 -11.26 -1.19 11.63
CA LEU A 309 -10.10 -0.92 12.48
C LEU A 309 -10.17 0.46 13.13
N MET A 310 -10.46 1.50 12.35
CA MET A 310 -10.58 2.86 12.85
C MET A 310 -11.67 2.99 13.91
N LYS A 311 -12.79 2.25 13.78
CA LYS A 311 -13.85 2.22 14.78
C LYS A 311 -13.50 1.39 16.02
N THR A 312 -12.69 0.35 15.89
CA THR A 312 -12.24 -0.46 17.02
C THR A 312 -11.39 0.35 17.98
N VAL A 313 -10.45 1.15 17.46
CA VAL A 313 -9.54 1.97 18.28
C VAL A 313 -10.14 3.35 18.60
N GLY A 314 -10.99 3.86 17.72
CA GLY A 314 -11.54 5.20 17.84
C GLY A 314 -10.59 6.30 17.33
N ALA A 315 -11.16 7.47 17.03
CA ALA A 315 -10.40 8.58 16.46
C ALA A 315 -9.31 9.10 17.43
N ASP A 316 -9.59 9.08 18.73
CA ASP A 316 -8.66 9.58 19.75
C ASP A 316 -7.43 8.67 19.88
N GLY A 317 -7.63 7.35 19.86
CA GLY A 317 -6.52 6.39 19.90
C GLY A 317 -5.62 6.51 18.66
N ILE A 318 -6.21 6.63 17.46
CA ILE A 318 -5.43 6.82 16.23
C ILE A 318 -4.69 8.16 16.24
N ARG A 319 -5.32 9.22 16.75
CA ARG A 319 -4.68 10.54 16.86
C ARG A 319 -3.51 10.51 17.86
N ALA A 320 -3.68 9.84 18.99
CA ALA A 320 -2.61 9.64 19.96
C ALA A 320 -1.44 8.85 19.34
N ALA A 321 -1.74 7.74 18.64
CA ALA A 321 -0.73 6.98 17.91
C ALA A 321 -0.01 7.83 16.86
N ALA A 322 -0.73 8.66 16.10
CA ALA A 322 -0.12 9.59 15.14
C ALA A 322 0.84 10.57 15.83
N GLN A 323 0.47 11.11 17.01
CA GLN A 323 1.37 11.94 17.82
C GLN A 323 2.62 11.16 18.27
N ASN A 324 2.44 9.92 18.72
CA ASN A 324 3.54 9.05 19.14
C ASN A 324 4.52 8.71 18.00
N THR A 325 4.06 8.71 16.73
CA THR A 325 4.95 8.62 15.56
C THR A 325 5.78 9.90 15.33
N GLY A 326 5.46 10.98 16.01
CA GLY A 326 6.05 12.31 15.79
C GLY A 326 5.37 13.15 14.71
N LYS A 327 4.10 12.79 14.33
CA LYS A 327 3.30 13.64 13.48
C LYS A 327 2.90 14.91 14.20
N GLN A 328 3.24 16.06 13.61
CA GLN A 328 3.01 17.37 14.23
C GLN A 328 1.68 18.00 13.79
N ASP A 329 1.37 17.94 12.50
CA ASP A 329 0.12 18.47 11.97
C ASP A 329 -0.99 17.42 12.04
N LEU A 330 -1.91 17.60 12.99
CA LEU A 330 -3.08 16.75 13.18
C LEU A 330 -4.38 17.34 12.61
N THR A 331 -4.30 18.39 11.81
CA THR A 331 -5.47 19.08 11.25
C THR A 331 -6.38 18.09 10.50
N SER A 332 -5.80 17.23 9.65
CA SER A 332 -6.55 16.20 8.90
C SER A 332 -6.99 14.98 9.74
N PHE A 333 -6.61 14.96 11.04
CA PHE A 333 -7.03 13.96 12.01
C PHE A 333 -8.04 14.52 13.03
N SER A 334 -8.54 15.75 12.80
CA SER A 334 -9.48 16.45 13.70
C SER A 334 -10.59 17.18 12.95
N PRO A 335 -11.70 16.49 12.60
CA PRO A 335 -12.02 15.08 12.90
C PRO A 335 -11.30 14.10 11.97
N LEU A 336 -10.96 12.92 12.49
CA LEU A 336 -10.45 11.82 11.66
C LEU A 336 -11.61 11.25 10.82
N LEU A 337 -11.46 11.30 9.50
CA LEU A 337 -12.40 10.65 8.60
C LEU A 337 -12.12 9.15 8.52
N THR A 338 -13.14 8.31 8.67
CA THR A 338 -13.05 6.93 8.19
C THR A 338 -13.24 6.89 6.68
N PRO A 339 -12.78 5.84 5.96
CA PRO A 339 -13.05 5.70 4.52
C PRO A 339 -14.54 5.80 4.18
N ARG A 340 -15.41 5.27 5.05
CA ARG A 340 -16.85 5.42 4.91
C ARG A 340 -17.30 6.87 5.03
N ALA A 341 -16.84 7.59 6.04
CA ALA A 341 -17.20 8.99 6.27
C ALA A 341 -16.74 9.87 5.08
N LEU A 342 -15.52 9.64 4.61
CA LEU A 342 -14.99 10.31 3.42
C LEU A 342 -15.91 10.07 2.22
N GLY A 343 -16.30 8.81 1.95
CA GLY A 343 -17.20 8.48 0.85
C GLY A 343 -18.56 9.15 0.97
N GLN A 344 -19.14 9.23 2.17
CA GLN A 344 -20.41 9.94 2.37
C GLN A 344 -20.29 11.43 2.07
N ILE A 345 -19.23 12.09 2.55
CA ILE A 345 -19.02 13.52 2.29
C ILE A 345 -18.76 13.76 0.80
N ALA A 346 -17.95 12.92 0.17
CA ALA A 346 -17.49 13.15 -1.19
C ALA A 346 -18.52 12.80 -2.26
N TRP A 347 -19.22 11.66 -2.11
CA TRP A 347 -19.91 10.98 -3.20
C TRP A 347 -21.39 10.72 -2.96
N SER A 348 -21.97 11.11 -1.81
CA SER A 348 -23.41 11.01 -1.61
C SER A 348 -24.14 12.15 -2.37
N ASP A 349 -25.46 11.94 -2.59
CA ASP A 349 -26.34 12.94 -3.23
C ASP A 349 -26.66 14.15 -2.33
N SER A 350 -26.08 14.19 -1.12
CA SER A 350 -26.30 15.23 -0.14
C SER A 350 -25.37 16.44 -0.33
N ASP A 351 -25.74 17.55 0.29
CA ASP A 351 -24.93 18.78 0.33
C ASP A 351 -23.74 18.71 1.30
N LEU A 352 -23.36 17.50 1.79
CA LEU A 352 -22.30 17.33 2.78
C LEU A 352 -20.96 17.91 2.31
N ARG A 353 -20.62 17.69 1.04
CA ARG A 353 -19.40 18.25 0.44
C ARG A 353 -19.44 19.78 0.35
N PHE A 354 -20.62 20.36 0.07
CA PHE A 354 -20.81 21.81 0.10
C PHE A 354 -20.57 22.35 1.52
N TYR A 355 -21.18 21.77 2.55
CA TYR A 355 -20.99 22.19 3.93
C TYR A 355 -19.55 22.04 4.40
N TRP A 356 -18.85 20.98 3.95
CA TRP A 356 -17.42 20.82 4.23
C TRP A 356 -16.60 21.99 3.68
N ARG A 357 -16.84 22.38 2.42
CA ARG A 357 -16.15 23.52 1.79
C ARG A 357 -16.50 24.85 2.46
N GLU A 358 -17.74 25.06 2.87
CA GLU A 358 -18.14 26.27 3.60
C GLU A 358 -17.47 26.35 4.98
N ALA A 359 -17.32 25.21 5.67
CA ALA A 359 -16.58 25.15 6.91
C ALA A 359 -15.10 25.51 6.73
N ASN A 360 -14.47 25.14 5.60
CA ASN A 360 -13.08 25.48 5.29
C ASN A 360 -12.81 26.99 5.20
N LYS A 361 -13.84 27.79 4.98
CA LYS A 361 -13.73 29.27 4.93
C LYS A 361 -13.68 29.91 6.33
N GLN A 362 -13.93 29.14 7.37
CA GLN A 362 -14.00 29.63 8.75
C GLN A 362 -12.62 29.58 9.42
N PRO A 363 -12.40 30.40 10.48
CA PRO A 363 -11.21 30.26 11.34
C PRO A 363 -11.06 28.84 11.90
N GLU A 364 -9.81 28.43 12.18
CA GLU A 364 -9.43 27.06 12.54
C GLU A 364 -10.35 26.39 13.55
N GLN A 365 -10.57 27.02 14.70
CA GLN A 365 -11.40 26.46 15.77
C GLN A 365 -12.85 26.23 15.33
N GLN A 366 -13.43 27.20 14.61
CA GLN A 366 -14.81 27.10 14.09
C GLN A 366 -14.88 26.03 12.98
N ARG A 367 -13.90 25.97 12.09
CA ARG A 367 -13.77 24.97 11.04
C ARG A 367 -13.78 23.55 11.63
N GLN A 368 -12.95 23.28 12.63
CA GLN A 368 -12.89 21.99 13.30
C GLN A 368 -14.22 21.61 13.96
N ALA A 369 -14.88 22.57 14.62
CA ALA A 369 -16.19 22.32 15.23
C ALA A 369 -17.25 21.97 14.18
N LEU A 370 -17.30 22.69 13.05
CA LEU A 370 -18.23 22.43 11.95
C LEU A 370 -17.96 21.09 11.27
N HIS A 371 -16.69 20.76 10.99
CA HIS A 371 -16.33 19.44 10.44
C HIS A 371 -16.71 18.32 11.40
N THR A 372 -16.47 18.47 12.70
CA THR A 372 -16.85 17.48 13.73
C THR A 372 -18.37 17.31 13.77
N ALA A 373 -19.14 18.41 13.76
CA ALA A 373 -20.60 18.35 13.72
C ALA A 373 -21.10 17.64 12.46
N LEU A 374 -20.49 17.93 11.29
CA LEU A 374 -20.81 17.27 10.03
C LEU A 374 -20.55 15.76 10.09
N VAL A 375 -19.38 15.35 10.56
CA VAL A 375 -19.03 13.92 10.70
C VAL A 375 -19.97 13.19 11.66
N ASN A 376 -20.38 13.84 12.76
CA ASN A 376 -21.32 13.28 13.72
C ASN A 376 -22.74 13.16 13.15
N SER A 377 -23.09 13.96 12.16
CA SER A 377 -24.40 13.92 11.48
C SER A 377 -24.51 12.84 10.40
N LEU A 378 -23.39 12.19 10.01
CA LEU A 378 -23.37 11.21 8.94
C LEU A 378 -24.28 10.01 9.23
N SER A 379 -24.97 9.53 8.19
CA SER A 379 -25.86 8.38 8.29
C SER A 379 -25.13 7.12 8.75
N ARG A 380 -25.72 6.40 9.71
CA ARG A 380 -25.27 5.07 10.15
C ARG A 380 -25.81 3.93 9.27
N GLY A 381 -26.85 4.22 8.48
CA GLY A 381 -27.45 3.26 7.56
C GLY A 381 -26.79 3.25 6.19
N SER A 382 -27.39 2.51 5.26
CA SER A 382 -26.97 2.54 3.86
C SER A 382 -27.18 3.93 3.27
N VAL A 383 -26.18 4.45 2.55
CA VAL A 383 -26.22 5.73 1.85
C VAL A 383 -25.96 5.47 0.37
N ALA A 384 -26.81 6.04 -0.48
CA ALA A 384 -26.58 6.02 -1.92
C ALA A 384 -25.36 6.90 -2.23
N MET A 385 -24.49 6.37 -3.11
CA MET A 385 -23.32 7.08 -3.61
C MET A 385 -23.49 7.29 -5.11
N ASP A 386 -23.10 8.44 -5.62
CA ASP A 386 -23.10 8.73 -7.05
C ASP A 386 -21.82 8.21 -7.70
N PRO A 387 -21.87 7.15 -8.53
CA PRO A 387 -20.69 6.60 -9.18
C PRO A 387 -19.98 7.59 -10.11
N ASN A 388 -20.68 8.59 -10.64
CA ASN A 388 -20.08 9.60 -11.52
C ASN A 388 -19.10 10.51 -10.77
N ARG A 389 -19.21 10.58 -9.45
CA ARG A 389 -18.36 11.40 -8.57
C ARG A 389 -17.13 10.67 -8.04
N TYR A 390 -16.98 9.37 -8.29
CA TYR A 390 -15.81 8.59 -7.82
C TYR A 390 -14.48 9.02 -8.44
N GLN A 391 -14.54 9.80 -9.52
CA GLN A 391 -13.37 10.38 -10.18
C GLN A 391 -13.03 11.80 -9.69
N ASP A 392 -13.79 12.33 -8.74
CA ASP A 392 -13.55 13.66 -8.21
C ASP A 392 -12.26 13.70 -7.37
N VAL A 393 -11.43 14.71 -7.62
CA VAL A 393 -10.24 14.98 -6.82
C VAL A 393 -10.66 15.76 -5.57
N LEU A 394 -10.45 15.17 -4.40
CA LEU A 394 -11.00 15.65 -3.13
C LEU A 394 -10.00 16.45 -2.29
N TRP A 395 -8.73 16.12 -2.39
CA TRP A 395 -7.70 16.68 -1.52
C TRP A 395 -7.56 18.23 -1.62
N PRO A 396 -7.81 18.91 -2.77
CA PRO A 396 -7.76 20.37 -2.81
C PRO A 396 -8.86 21.04 -1.98
N GLU A 397 -9.90 20.29 -1.63
CA GLU A 397 -11.00 20.71 -0.76
C GLU A 397 -10.75 20.34 0.72
N GLY A 398 -9.56 19.84 1.04
CA GLY A 398 -9.22 19.38 2.40
C GLY A 398 -9.98 18.11 2.82
N ILE A 399 -10.56 17.35 1.86
CA ILE A 399 -11.23 16.09 2.12
C ILE A 399 -10.19 14.97 1.91
N GLY A 400 -9.74 14.35 3.01
CA GLY A 400 -8.74 13.30 2.99
C GLY A 400 -7.80 13.38 4.19
N TRP A 401 -6.69 12.69 4.07
CA TRP A 401 -5.64 12.63 5.10
C TRP A 401 -4.34 13.18 4.52
N PHE A 402 -3.59 13.90 5.36
CA PHE A 402 -2.38 14.58 4.94
C PHE A 402 -1.22 14.23 5.87
N ALA A 403 -0.05 14.01 5.30
CA ALA A 403 1.21 13.86 6.01
C ALA A 403 2.38 14.22 5.09
N SER A 404 3.52 14.51 5.66
CA SER A 404 4.77 14.63 4.91
C SER A 404 5.42 13.25 4.68
N ALA A 405 6.31 13.14 3.69
CA ALA A 405 7.07 11.91 3.48
C ALA A 405 7.91 11.54 4.71
N ARG A 406 8.41 12.53 5.45
CA ARG A 406 9.15 12.32 6.70
C ARG A 406 8.23 11.76 7.80
N GLU A 407 6.99 12.24 7.92
CA GLU A 407 6.03 11.72 8.89
C GLU A 407 5.65 10.27 8.56
N ILE A 408 5.51 9.90 7.28
CA ILE A 408 5.27 8.50 6.86
C ILE A 408 6.47 7.61 7.24
N CYS A 409 7.70 8.07 7.00
CA CYS A 409 8.91 7.34 7.42
C CYS A 409 8.94 7.13 8.95
N ARG A 410 8.57 8.14 9.74
CA ARG A 410 8.47 8.03 11.20
C ARG A 410 7.38 7.02 11.62
N ALA A 411 6.23 7.03 10.96
CA ALA A 411 5.17 6.06 11.21
C ALA A 411 5.65 4.63 10.93
N GLN A 412 6.35 4.39 9.84
CA GLN A 412 6.98 3.09 9.52
C GLN A 412 8.02 2.67 10.57
N SER A 413 8.83 3.61 11.04
CA SER A 413 9.79 3.34 12.13
C SER A 413 9.07 2.95 13.41
N TYR A 414 8.01 3.68 13.76
CA TYR A 414 7.25 3.45 14.98
C TYR A 414 6.54 2.09 14.98
N LEU A 415 5.94 1.69 13.86
CA LEU A 415 5.39 0.34 13.71
C LEU A 415 6.44 -0.74 13.98
N GLY A 416 7.67 -0.55 13.50
CA GLY A 416 8.77 -1.46 13.81
C GLY A 416 9.17 -1.48 15.29
N GLN A 417 9.03 -0.37 16.00
CA GLN A 417 9.25 -0.32 17.47
C GLN A 417 8.13 -1.05 18.23
N LEU A 418 6.87 -0.86 17.83
CA LEU A 418 5.72 -1.57 18.41
C LEU A 418 5.84 -3.08 18.23
N SER A 419 6.26 -3.52 17.03
CA SER A 419 6.55 -4.94 16.73
C SER A 419 7.61 -5.54 17.66
N GLN A 420 8.61 -4.76 18.10
CA GLN A 420 9.66 -5.22 19.03
C GLN A 420 9.21 -5.22 20.50
N ARG A 421 8.14 -4.51 20.86
CA ARG A 421 7.68 -4.36 22.24
C ARG A 421 6.78 -5.49 22.70
N ASP A 422 6.01 -6.09 21.78
CA ASP A 422 5.00 -7.10 22.11
C ASP A 422 4.81 -8.12 20.99
N VAL A 423 4.70 -9.41 21.33
CA VAL A 423 4.59 -10.52 20.37
C VAL A 423 3.25 -10.53 19.62
N ASN A 424 2.15 -10.06 20.25
CA ASN A 424 0.86 -9.98 19.58
C ASN A 424 0.81 -8.79 18.63
N ALA A 425 1.41 -7.66 19.03
CA ALA A 425 1.61 -6.52 18.13
C ALA A 425 2.49 -6.90 16.93
N ASP A 426 3.59 -7.64 17.13
CA ASP A 426 4.43 -8.17 16.04
C ASP A 426 3.62 -9.09 15.11
N THR A 427 2.85 -10.00 15.67
CA THR A 427 1.99 -10.90 14.89
C THR A 427 0.96 -10.14 14.05
N LEU A 428 0.28 -9.14 14.64
CA LEU A 428 -0.66 -8.27 13.95
C LEU A 428 0.00 -7.55 12.77
N LEU A 429 1.13 -6.88 13.04
CA LEU A 429 1.82 -6.04 12.08
C LEU A 429 2.46 -6.86 10.95
N ARG A 430 3.06 -8.01 11.24
CA ARG A 430 3.59 -8.92 10.21
C ARG A 430 2.49 -9.46 9.32
N ASN A 431 1.37 -9.90 9.88
CA ASN A 431 0.24 -10.37 9.08
C ASN A 431 -0.33 -9.27 8.18
N ALA A 432 -0.26 -8.01 8.61
CA ALA A 432 -0.79 -6.90 7.83
C ALA A 432 0.19 -6.37 6.77
N MET A 433 1.53 -6.45 6.97
CA MET A 433 2.47 -5.67 6.17
C MET A 433 3.46 -6.48 5.33
N VAL A 434 3.58 -7.81 5.53
CA VAL A 434 4.71 -8.60 4.99
C VAL A 434 4.38 -9.37 3.71
N VAL A 435 3.15 -9.42 3.30
CA VAL A 435 2.69 -10.36 2.26
C VAL A 435 2.98 -9.88 0.84
N GLU A 436 3.08 -8.56 0.62
CA GLU A 436 3.19 -8.01 -0.72
C GLU A 436 4.20 -6.86 -0.78
N ASN A 437 5.05 -6.89 -1.81
CA ASN A 437 6.09 -5.88 -1.98
C ASN A 437 5.78 -4.85 -3.08
N GLY A 438 4.66 -5.03 -3.82
CA GLY A 438 4.28 -4.17 -4.95
C GLY A 438 5.24 -4.22 -6.14
N VAL A 439 6.52 -4.51 -5.88
CA VAL A 439 7.59 -4.65 -6.87
C VAL A 439 8.45 -5.88 -6.56
N HIS A 440 9.19 -6.36 -7.55
CA HIS A 440 10.19 -7.40 -7.30
C HIS A 440 11.30 -6.88 -6.39
N ILE A 441 11.61 -7.61 -5.34
CA ILE A 441 12.67 -7.33 -4.38
C ILE A 441 13.76 -8.41 -4.49
N ASP A 442 15.00 -7.99 -4.77
CA ASP A 442 16.14 -8.89 -4.81
C ASP A 442 16.50 -9.38 -3.39
N SER A 443 16.20 -10.64 -3.10
CA SER A 443 16.43 -11.26 -1.79
C SER A 443 17.91 -11.38 -1.41
N SER A 444 18.83 -11.21 -2.36
CA SER A 444 20.28 -11.15 -2.08
C SER A 444 20.69 -9.80 -1.49
N GLN A 445 19.94 -8.75 -1.77
CA GLN A 445 20.18 -7.37 -1.30
C GLN A 445 19.31 -7.01 -0.10
N TRP A 446 18.09 -7.57 -0.03
CA TRP A 446 17.09 -7.22 0.97
C TRP A 446 16.49 -8.48 1.59
N THR A 447 16.75 -8.72 2.86
CA THR A 447 16.26 -9.91 3.58
C THR A 447 14.77 -9.80 3.93
N TYR A 448 14.24 -8.59 3.95
CA TYR A 448 12.87 -8.30 4.32
C TYR A 448 12.40 -6.99 3.69
N ALA A 449 11.19 -6.98 3.22
CA ALA A 449 10.54 -5.76 2.70
C ALA A 449 9.07 -5.71 3.11
N THR A 450 8.56 -4.49 3.30
CA THR A 450 7.13 -4.20 3.42
C THR A 450 6.74 -3.15 2.40
N TYR A 451 5.50 -3.16 1.98
CA TYR A 451 4.93 -2.21 1.05
C TYR A 451 3.54 -1.77 1.49
N VAL A 452 3.25 -0.49 1.35
CA VAL A 452 1.88 0.05 1.43
C VAL A 452 1.72 1.07 0.31
N GLY A 453 0.70 0.87 -0.52
CA GLY A 453 0.33 1.75 -1.62
C GLY A 453 -1.04 2.38 -1.43
N ALA A 454 -1.22 3.58 -1.98
CA ALA A 454 -2.48 4.32 -2.00
C ALA A 454 -2.68 4.98 -3.36
N GLU A 455 -3.77 4.64 -4.02
CA GLU A 455 -4.26 5.30 -5.22
C GLU A 455 -5.64 5.88 -4.96
N SER A 456 -5.82 7.14 -5.30
CA SER A 456 -7.14 7.77 -5.36
C SER A 456 -7.10 8.89 -6.41
N PRO A 457 -8.26 9.41 -6.83
CA PRO A 457 -8.31 10.49 -7.79
C PRO A 457 -7.41 11.66 -7.39
N GLY A 458 -6.46 11.99 -8.26
CA GLY A 458 -5.52 13.09 -8.06
C GLY A 458 -4.42 12.83 -7.03
N GLN A 459 -4.20 11.57 -6.57
CA GLN A 459 -3.13 11.25 -5.62
C GLN A 459 -2.60 9.82 -5.78
N LEU A 460 -1.27 9.69 -5.66
CA LEU A 460 -0.54 8.43 -5.55
C LEU A 460 0.43 8.54 -4.39
N ALA A 461 0.41 7.60 -3.46
CA ALA A 461 1.35 7.58 -2.34
C ALA A 461 1.80 6.13 -2.08
N MET A 462 3.10 5.92 -2.00
CA MET A 462 3.68 4.59 -1.80
C MET A 462 4.84 4.65 -0.84
N THR A 463 4.98 3.61 -0.02
CA THR A 463 6.09 3.49 0.92
C THR A 463 6.59 2.05 1.01
N TRP A 464 7.90 1.90 1.11
CA TRP A 464 8.58 0.64 1.38
C TRP A 464 9.47 0.76 2.60
N VAL A 465 9.58 -0.30 3.37
CA VAL A 465 10.66 -0.50 4.33
C VAL A 465 11.46 -1.70 3.89
N LEU A 466 12.76 -1.51 3.73
CA LEU A 466 13.71 -2.51 3.25
C LEU A 466 14.69 -2.82 4.37
N THR A 467 14.99 -4.09 4.61
CA THR A 467 15.99 -4.52 5.60
C THR A 467 17.15 -5.18 4.88
N SER A 468 18.36 -4.66 5.06
CA SER A 468 19.57 -5.24 4.48
C SER A 468 19.96 -6.56 5.18
N PRO A 469 20.85 -7.36 4.61
CA PRO A 469 21.38 -8.57 5.27
C PRO A 469 22.03 -8.30 6.63
N GLU A 470 22.58 -7.11 6.82
CA GLU A 470 23.19 -6.67 8.09
C GLU A 470 22.16 -6.16 9.11
N GLY A 471 20.86 -6.16 8.75
CA GLY A 471 19.78 -5.71 9.61
C GLY A 471 19.52 -4.20 9.59
N ALA A 472 20.23 -3.43 8.77
CA ALA A 472 19.94 -2.01 8.60
C ALA A 472 18.62 -1.82 7.84
N ARG A 473 17.80 -0.88 8.30
CA ARG A 473 16.47 -0.63 7.74
C ARG A 473 16.44 0.71 7.00
N TYR A 474 15.81 0.73 5.86
CA TYR A 474 15.66 1.93 5.02
C TYR A 474 14.20 2.11 4.63
N CYS A 475 13.74 3.36 4.65
CA CYS A 475 12.41 3.73 4.21
C CYS A 475 12.50 4.48 2.89
N LEU A 476 11.67 4.08 1.94
CA LEU A 476 11.39 4.80 0.70
C LEU A 476 9.95 5.29 0.75
N VAL A 477 9.73 6.59 0.57
CA VAL A 477 8.38 7.19 0.46
C VAL A 477 8.34 8.01 -0.82
N MET A 478 7.27 7.84 -1.60
CA MET A 478 6.99 8.61 -2.82
C MET A 478 5.53 9.05 -2.82
N ILE A 479 5.27 10.34 -3.00
CA ILE A 479 3.93 10.92 -3.02
C ILE A 479 3.82 11.84 -4.24
N LEU A 480 2.77 11.65 -5.03
CA LEU A 480 2.39 12.52 -6.14
C LEU A 480 0.95 12.99 -5.95
N ALA A 481 0.69 14.27 -6.17
CA ALA A 481 -0.63 14.86 -6.07
C ALA A 481 -0.92 15.82 -7.23
N ALA A 482 -2.06 15.66 -7.88
CA ALA A 482 -2.54 16.54 -8.94
C ALA A 482 -3.93 17.06 -8.65
N ARG A 483 -4.26 18.24 -9.18
CA ARG A 483 -5.58 18.84 -9.01
C ARG A 483 -6.62 18.27 -9.97
N ASP A 484 -6.21 17.40 -10.89
CA ASP A 484 -7.07 16.68 -11.84
C ASP A 484 -6.63 15.21 -11.99
N ASN A 485 -7.52 14.34 -12.48
CA ASN A 485 -7.27 12.92 -12.64
C ASN A 485 -6.45 12.55 -13.89
N THR A 486 -6.18 13.51 -14.76
CA THR A 486 -5.57 13.23 -16.07
C THR A 486 -4.06 13.46 -16.09
N THR A 487 -3.54 14.03 -14.99
CA THR A 487 -2.14 14.48 -14.92
C THR A 487 -1.24 13.45 -14.26
N LEU A 488 -1.76 12.64 -13.32
CA LEU A 488 -0.95 11.64 -12.65
C LEU A 488 -0.65 10.42 -13.54
N PRO A 489 0.55 9.85 -13.44
CA PRO A 489 0.87 8.59 -14.09
C PRO A 489 0.09 7.43 -13.45
N SER A 490 0.13 6.26 -14.11
CA SER A 490 -0.36 5.01 -13.50
C SER A 490 0.42 4.66 -12.21
N PRO A 491 -0.22 4.04 -11.19
CA PRO A 491 0.50 3.48 -10.04
C PRO A 491 1.69 2.60 -10.44
N LEU A 492 1.53 1.80 -11.49
CA LEU A 492 2.60 0.95 -12.04
C LEU A 492 3.82 1.73 -12.53
N TRP A 493 3.62 2.96 -13.00
CA TRP A 493 4.72 3.84 -13.38
C TRP A 493 5.54 4.22 -12.13
N LEU A 494 4.88 4.59 -11.05
CA LEU A 494 5.54 4.96 -9.79
C LEU A 494 6.26 3.75 -9.18
N GLN A 495 5.65 2.56 -9.24
CA GLN A 495 6.29 1.31 -8.83
C GLN A 495 7.52 0.98 -9.68
N ALA A 496 7.46 1.18 -11.00
CA ALA A 496 8.61 0.95 -11.87
C ALA A 496 9.76 1.95 -11.61
N VAL A 497 9.45 3.18 -11.18
CA VAL A 497 10.46 4.14 -10.68
C VAL A 497 11.01 3.66 -9.34
N ALA A 498 10.14 3.28 -8.40
CA ALA A 498 10.54 2.80 -7.07
C ALA A 498 11.45 1.57 -7.16
N ARG A 499 11.14 0.61 -8.03
CA ARG A 499 12.00 -0.54 -8.28
C ARG A 499 13.42 -0.13 -8.66
N GLN A 500 13.59 0.81 -9.61
CA GLN A 500 14.91 1.28 -10.01
C GLN A 500 15.66 1.95 -8.84
N VAL A 501 14.94 2.66 -7.96
CA VAL A 501 15.53 3.23 -6.73
C VAL A 501 15.99 2.12 -5.79
N ILE A 502 15.13 1.12 -5.55
CA ILE A 502 15.42 -0.01 -4.66
C ILE A 502 16.63 -0.81 -5.15
N ASP A 503 16.71 -1.09 -6.45
CA ASP A 503 17.83 -1.81 -7.07
C ASP A 503 19.16 -1.02 -6.95
N ARG A 504 19.11 0.32 -6.89
CA ARG A 504 20.28 1.21 -6.76
C ARG A 504 20.61 1.61 -5.34
N LEU A 505 19.70 1.40 -4.42
CA LEU A 505 19.84 1.85 -3.05
C LEU A 505 21.12 1.35 -2.36
N PRO A 506 21.57 0.08 -2.54
CA PRO A 506 22.84 -0.37 -1.97
C PRO A 506 24.05 0.47 -2.44
N ILE A 507 24.04 0.93 -3.69
CA ILE A 507 25.10 1.80 -4.24
C ILE A 507 25.05 3.18 -3.58
N TRP A 508 23.86 3.76 -3.40
CA TRP A 508 23.68 5.06 -2.75
C TRP A 508 24.06 5.02 -1.27
N ILE A 509 23.71 3.92 -0.58
CA ILE A 509 24.12 3.68 0.81
C ILE A 509 25.66 3.66 0.92
N ALA A 510 26.32 2.85 0.07
CA ALA A 510 27.77 2.71 0.08
C ALA A 510 28.50 4.05 -0.20
N ALA A 511 27.90 4.92 -1.00
CA ALA A 511 28.46 6.24 -1.32
C ALA A 511 28.30 7.25 -0.18
N LYS A 512 27.23 7.17 0.62
CA LYS A 512 26.90 8.14 1.66
C LYS A 512 27.21 7.67 3.09
N GLU A 513 27.24 6.36 3.30
CA GLU A 513 27.62 5.72 4.56
C GLU A 513 28.93 4.92 4.32
N PRO A 514 30.10 5.56 4.20
CA PRO A 514 31.34 4.84 4.03
C PRO A 514 31.51 3.88 5.21
N LYS A 515 31.79 2.61 4.90
CA LYS A 515 32.05 1.57 5.93
C LYS A 515 33.07 2.15 6.91
N ALA A 516 32.72 2.17 8.20
CA ALA A 516 33.65 2.53 9.24
C ALA A 516 34.93 1.73 9.00
N SER A 517 36.01 2.46 8.72
CA SER A 517 37.32 1.86 8.41
C SER A 517 37.59 0.77 9.44
N ALA A 518 37.79 -0.45 8.99
CA ALA A 518 38.15 -1.56 9.86
C ALA A 518 39.31 -1.07 10.74
N THR A 519 39.10 -1.05 12.03
CA THR A 519 40.12 -0.68 13.01
C THR A 519 41.41 -1.39 12.63
N PRO A 520 42.53 -0.70 12.40
CA PRO A 520 43.75 -1.35 11.98
C PRO A 520 44.07 -2.41 13.03
N THR A 521 44.12 -3.64 12.60
CA THR A 521 44.53 -4.79 13.40
C THR A 521 45.85 -4.43 14.08
N ALA A 522 45.81 -4.32 15.40
CA ALA A 522 46.99 -3.99 16.19
C ALA A 522 48.14 -4.92 15.78
N THR A 523 49.10 -4.35 15.11
CA THR A 523 50.36 -5.02 14.74
C THR A 523 50.97 -5.54 16.04
N LYS A 524 51.05 -6.87 16.18
CA LYS A 524 51.74 -7.54 17.27
C LYS A 524 53.18 -7.00 17.33
N ALA A 525 53.40 -6.08 18.23
CA ALA A 525 54.75 -5.67 18.60
C ALA A 525 55.42 -6.87 19.29
N THR A 526 56.36 -7.47 18.60
CA THR A 526 57.27 -8.52 19.11
C THR A 526 58.18 -7.85 20.17
N SER A 527 57.76 -7.88 21.42
CA SER A 527 58.68 -7.51 22.52
C SER A 527 59.58 -8.68 22.84
N LYS A 528 60.86 -8.55 22.48
CA LYS A 528 61.98 -9.40 22.95
C LYS A 528 61.99 -9.37 24.48
N ALA A 529 61.73 -10.51 25.11
CA ALA A 529 61.90 -10.73 26.53
C ALA A 529 63.38 -10.76 26.87
N THR A 530 63.84 -9.79 27.66
CA THR A 530 65.10 -9.86 28.41
C THR A 530 64.79 -10.39 29.81
N SER A 531 65.22 -11.62 30.06
CA SER A 531 65.18 -12.29 31.36
C SER A 531 66.03 -11.55 32.39
N LYS A 532 65.46 -11.12 33.50
CA LYS A 532 66.17 -10.86 34.74
C LYS A 532 65.52 -11.61 35.89
N LYS A 533 66.31 -12.55 36.42
CA LYS A 533 66.11 -13.40 37.57
C LYS A 533 66.03 -12.55 38.85
N ALA A 534 65.00 -12.69 39.66
CA ALA A 534 65.02 -12.25 41.07
C ALA A 534 64.15 -13.18 41.93
N LYS A 535 64.73 -13.76 42.80
CA LYS A 535 64.67 -14.48 44.06
C LYS A 535 63.32 -14.51 44.80
N ALA A 536 62.98 -15.70 45.21
CA ALA A 536 61.86 -16.07 46.07
C ALA A 536 61.97 -15.47 47.48
N THR A 537 60.84 -15.13 48.08
CA THR A 537 60.69 -15.13 49.55
C THR A 537 59.34 -15.73 49.91
N LYS A 538 59.43 -16.72 50.79
CA LYS A 538 58.32 -17.47 51.43
C LYS A 538 57.56 -16.57 52.42
N GLY A 539 56.26 -16.63 52.45
CA GLY A 539 55.43 -16.06 53.46
C GLY A 539 54.12 -16.81 53.66
N LYS A 540 54.01 -17.45 54.69
CA LYS A 540 53.22 -18.29 55.52
C LYS A 540 51.67 -18.06 55.43
N ALA A 541 50.96 -19.17 55.47
CA ALA A 541 49.51 -19.36 55.56
C ALA A 541 48.88 -18.82 56.82
N THR A 542 47.63 -18.36 56.75
CA THR A 542 46.68 -18.42 57.84
C THR A 542 45.29 -18.81 57.38
N LYS A 543 44.71 -19.75 58.11
CA LYS A 543 43.36 -20.32 58.01
C LYS A 543 42.30 -19.35 58.53
N GLY A 544 41.07 -19.51 58.04
CA GLY A 544 39.82 -19.12 58.70
C GLY A 544 38.81 -18.57 57.71
N SER A 545 37.73 -19.04 57.55
CA SER A 545 36.59 -19.52 58.29
C SER A 545 35.35 -19.55 57.36
N LYS A 546 34.63 -20.61 57.41
CA LYS A 546 33.31 -20.80 56.76
C LYS A 546 32.28 -19.81 57.33
N ARG A 547 31.46 -19.22 56.44
CA ARG A 547 30.07 -18.92 56.82
C ARG A 547 29.18 -19.00 55.58
N ALA A 548 28.13 -19.81 55.70
CA ALA A 548 27.01 -19.98 54.82
C ALA A 548 26.15 -18.71 54.80
N ASN A 549 25.61 -18.36 53.66
CA ASN A 549 24.50 -17.43 53.60
C ASN A 549 23.35 -17.98 52.76
N GLN A 550 22.22 -18.07 53.45
CA GLN A 550 20.92 -18.55 52.98
C GLN A 550 20.28 -17.48 52.08
N SER A 551 19.61 -17.96 51.03
CA SER A 551 18.67 -17.20 50.23
C SER A 551 17.37 -16.97 50.96
N PRO A 552 16.69 -15.81 50.83
CA PRO A 552 15.32 -15.66 51.28
C PRO A 552 14.31 -15.95 50.18
N THR A 553 13.32 -16.77 50.52
CA THR A 553 12.10 -17.09 49.75
C THR A 553 11.14 -15.90 49.79
N PRO A 554 10.37 -15.61 48.73
CA PRO A 554 9.33 -14.58 48.76
C PRO A 554 8.05 -15.08 49.38
N ALA A 555 7.43 -14.22 50.20
CA ALA A 555 6.19 -14.45 50.91
C ALA A 555 4.95 -14.28 50.01
N THR A 556 3.99 -15.17 50.21
CA THR A 556 2.63 -15.17 49.63
C THR A 556 1.73 -14.19 50.40
N PRO A 557 0.91 -13.34 49.76
CA PRO A 557 -0.14 -12.60 50.44
C PRO A 557 -1.44 -13.43 50.56
N ALA A 558 -2.08 -13.37 51.74
CA ALA A 558 -3.33 -14.00 52.09
C ALA A 558 -4.56 -13.27 51.51
N PRO A 559 -5.73 -13.96 51.39
CA PRO A 559 -6.92 -13.40 50.76
C PRO A 559 -7.74 -12.54 51.75
N SER A 560 -8.23 -11.40 51.27
CA SER A 560 -9.17 -10.53 51.95
C SER A 560 -10.61 -10.91 51.61
N SER A 561 -11.41 -10.97 52.65
CA SER A 561 -12.78 -11.43 52.77
C SER A 561 -13.82 -10.58 52.04
N ALA A 562 -14.83 -11.29 51.53
CA ALA A 562 -16.06 -10.78 50.94
C ALA A 562 -16.92 -9.97 51.94
N SER A 563 -17.56 -8.92 51.42
CA SER A 563 -18.75 -8.32 52.02
C SER A 563 -19.86 -8.24 51.00
N THR A 564 -20.90 -9.01 51.24
CA THR A 564 -22.19 -9.03 50.54
C THR A 564 -23.05 -7.86 51.00
N ALA A 565 -23.56 -7.08 50.04
CA ALA A 565 -24.75 -6.26 50.26
C ALA A 565 -25.64 -6.30 49.00
N ARG A 566 -26.84 -6.86 49.19
CA ARG A 566 -27.96 -6.78 48.23
C ARG A 566 -28.66 -5.43 48.38
N PRO A 567 -29.20 -4.83 47.35
CA PRO A 567 -30.28 -3.87 47.45
C PRO A 567 -31.63 -4.42 46.98
N ASP A 568 -32.65 -3.92 47.67
CA ASP A 568 -34.07 -4.20 47.55
C ASP A 568 -34.69 -3.86 46.20
N LYS A 569 -35.76 -4.62 45.93
CA LYS A 569 -36.77 -4.37 44.92
C LYS A 569 -37.70 -3.23 45.33
N THR A 570 -37.98 -2.29 44.44
CA THR A 570 -39.27 -1.59 44.42
C THR A 570 -39.79 -1.46 42.98
N THR A 571 -40.94 -2.01 42.81
CA THR A 571 -41.90 -1.96 41.69
C THR A 571 -42.53 -0.58 41.54
N SER A 572 -42.71 -0.11 40.34
CA SER A 572 -43.96 0.55 39.89
C SER A 572 -43.92 0.86 38.37
N SER A 573 -44.87 0.32 37.65
CA SER A 573 -45.46 0.74 36.38
C SER A 573 -46.88 1.29 36.73
N PRO A 574 -47.69 1.92 35.89
CA PRO A 574 -47.52 2.45 34.54
C PRO A 574 -48.15 3.87 34.34
N ARG A 575 -47.76 4.55 33.24
CA ARG A 575 -48.73 5.16 32.30
C ARG A 575 -48.03 5.62 31.02
#